data_7363012a7b35020e5bfd9b9a60e3532c
#
_entry.id   7363012a7b35020e5bfd9b9a60e3532c
#
_cell.length_a   1.000
_cell.length_b   1.000
_cell.length_c   1.000
_cell.angle_alpha   90.00
_cell.angle_beta   90.00
_cell.angle_gamma   90.00
#
_symmetry.space_group_name_H-M   'P 1'
#
loop_
_entity.id
_entity.type
_entity.pdbx_description
1 polymer ?
#
loop_
_entity_poly.entity_id
_entity_poly.type
_entity_poly.pdbx_seq_one_letter_code
_entity_poly.pdbx_strand_id
1 'polypeptide(L)'
;MKRFLLIIILLFQCIYPLKAQLILVPASGSSNLKLPKTIEVNYNQIPFVDDFSSYQGLTNPLKWQSTNVIVNSTYQFNPPTIGVATLDAIDIYGKLYPNASTTSFSADTLLSQPIRLDSIVSTSRQKLSKDDSIYFSFYIQPAGGSGQPWESIGTQPSMSDSIILDFYSQENGWEKVWSMGGIALDSIFAQENAYYKYVMIPIIEDKYFIKDFRFRFRNIASLNNNPQLAYIGNCDQWNIDYVYIDKDRSIEDTVMRELSFVDPAPSMLKRYQAMPAYQYIEQETADSLQIKIVNLYSSPLSSIYKYFIEDDQGNTLHTYDGGFENISPYITTLSYQEAVSHSRPAVNFNFPISQDNWQTFSITHTVKEGVGQDFLASNDTISFIQRFENYFAYDDGSAENGIGVEPIAGSHLAVSFKLNKLDTLTAVDIYFNSALNNANLKQFYICVWSSFGGLPLEILHKTEKLTPISDSLNRFVRFELGEEIILEEGEFFISIQTKGNDYLNIGFDR
;
A
#
# COMPACT_ATOMS: atom_id res chain seq x y z
N MET A 1 20.37 -7.60 -59.40
CA MET A 1 20.93 -7.65 -58.05
C MET A 1 20.74 -6.35 -57.25
N LYS A 2 21.07 -5.15 -57.73
CA LYS A 2 20.92 -3.88 -56.96
C LYS A 2 19.48 -3.50 -56.57
N ARG A 3 18.46 -3.85 -57.36
CA ARG A 3 17.05 -3.56 -57.05
C ARG A 3 16.45 -4.52 -56.00
N PHE A 4 16.96 -5.76 -55.95
CA PHE A 4 16.52 -6.71 -54.91
C PHE A 4 17.11 -6.40 -53.55
N LEU A 5 18.32 -5.85 -53.50
CA LEU A 5 18.94 -5.44 -52.23
C LEU A 5 18.26 -4.21 -51.63
N LEU A 6 17.73 -3.31 -52.46
CA LEU A 6 17.01 -2.11 -51.99
C LEU A 6 15.63 -2.46 -51.35
N ILE A 7 14.94 -3.48 -51.88
CA ILE A 7 13.66 -3.98 -51.34
C ILE A 7 13.89 -4.68 -50.00
N ILE A 8 14.97 -5.44 -49.85
CA ILE A 8 15.31 -6.12 -48.58
C ILE A 8 15.69 -5.08 -47.51
N ILE A 9 16.40 -4.01 -47.86
CA ILE A 9 16.74 -2.93 -46.92
C ILE A 9 15.47 -2.14 -46.50
N LEU A 10 14.54 -1.90 -47.42
CA LEU A 10 13.26 -1.25 -47.10
C LEU A 10 12.33 -2.15 -46.25
N LEU A 11 12.36 -3.45 -46.46
CA LEU A 11 11.62 -4.41 -45.60
C LEU A 11 12.25 -4.56 -44.21
N PHE A 12 13.58 -4.39 -44.07
CA PHE A 12 14.22 -4.42 -42.75
C PHE A 12 14.04 -3.11 -41.95
N GLN A 13 13.70 -1.99 -42.57
CA GLN A 13 13.36 -0.75 -41.87
C GLN A 13 11.92 -0.72 -41.30
N CYS A 14 11.06 -1.66 -41.73
CA CYS A 14 9.70 -1.76 -41.23
C CYS A 14 9.50 -2.71 -40.00
N ILE A 15 10.60 -3.29 -39.50
CA ILE A 15 10.53 -4.23 -38.35
C ILE A 15 11.26 -3.63 -37.12
N TYR A 16 11.05 -2.35 -36.84
CA TYR A 16 11.22 -1.89 -35.46
C TYR A 16 9.85 -2.03 -34.80
N PRO A 17 9.67 -2.92 -33.83
CA PRO A 17 8.47 -2.89 -33.02
C PRO A 17 8.44 -1.52 -32.35
N LEU A 18 7.43 -0.72 -32.63
CA LEU A 18 7.08 0.45 -31.83
C LEU A 18 6.82 -0.06 -30.41
N LYS A 19 7.84 -0.03 -29.57
CA LYS A 19 7.68 -0.33 -28.14
C LYS A 19 6.95 0.86 -27.56
N ALA A 20 5.67 0.70 -27.26
CA ALA A 20 4.98 1.62 -26.37
C ALA A 20 5.75 1.62 -25.04
N GLN A 21 6.16 2.78 -24.58
CA GLN A 21 6.84 2.92 -23.30
C GLN A 21 5.78 3.01 -22.22
N LEU A 22 5.84 2.07 -21.28
CA LEU A 22 5.07 2.13 -20.04
C LEU A 22 5.66 3.24 -19.17
N ILE A 23 4.81 4.13 -18.66
CA ILE A 23 5.21 5.24 -17.81
C ILE A 23 4.51 5.06 -16.47
N LEU A 24 5.29 4.88 -15.39
CA LEU A 24 4.76 4.95 -14.03
C LEU A 24 4.52 6.41 -13.65
N VAL A 25 3.37 6.66 -13.06
CA VAL A 25 2.94 8.00 -12.63
C VAL A 25 2.45 7.93 -11.18
N PRO A 26 2.46 9.04 -10.44
CA PRO A 26 1.96 9.06 -9.07
C PRO A 26 0.52 8.54 -8.96
N ALA A 27 0.27 7.72 -7.97
CA ALA A 27 -1.07 7.27 -7.60
C ALA A 27 -1.73 8.23 -6.62
N SER A 28 -3.02 8.13 -6.46
CA SER A 28 -3.78 8.71 -5.36
C SER A 28 -4.33 7.56 -4.52
N GLY A 29 -3.86 7.41 -3.30
CA GLY A 29 -4.14 6.24 -2.46
C GLY A 29 -5.51 6.19 -1.78
N SER A 30 -5.94 5.05 -1.43
CA SER A 30 -6.90 4.50 -0.44
C SER A 30 -8.42 4.82 -0.43
N SER A 31 -9.12 3.85 -0.11
CA SER A 31 -10.51 3.33 0.02
C SER A 31 -11.66 4.24 0.56
N ASN A 32 -12.90 3.71 0.50
CA ASN A 32 -14.18 4.26 0.97
C ASN A 32 -14.18 4.76 2.43
N LEU A 33 -13.74 5.99 2.67
CA LEU A 33 -13.58 6.57 3.99
C LEU A 33 -14.89 7.22 4.48
N LYS A 34 -15.43 6.72 5.58
CA LYS A 34 -16.48 7.43 6.32
C LYS A 34 -15.83 8.29 7.39
N LEU A 35 -15.87 9.62 7.23
CA LEU A 35 -15.41 10.55 8.25
C LEU A 35 -16.20 10.38 9.56
N PRO A 36 -15.54 10.32 10.72
CA PRO A 36 -16.21 10.33 12.00
C PRO A 36 -16.94 11.66 12.19
N LYS A 37 -18.20 11.60 12.65
CA LYS A 37 -19.08 12.76 12.77
C LYS A 37 -18.70 13.74 13.91
N THR A 38 -17.97 13.28 14.91
CA THR A 38 -17.47 14.09 16.04
C THR A 38 -16.30 13.36 16.68
N ILE A 39 -15.20 14.07 16.94
CA ILE A 39 -14.07 13.54 17.69
C ILE A 39 -14.18 14.11 19.10
N GLU A 40 -14.45 13.28 20.07
CA GLU A 40 -14.28 13.65 21.49
C GLU A 40 -12.79 13.71 21.80
N VAL A 41 -12.35 14.70 22.60
CA VAL A 41 -10.96 14.80 23.02
C VAL A 41 -10.66 13.69 24.02
N ASN A 42 -9.95 12.67 23.54
CA ASN A 42 -9.39 11.64 24.39
C ASN A 42 -8.01 12.05 24.90
N TYR A 43 -7.75 11.79 26.19
CA TYR A 43 -6.41 11.93 26.75
C TYR A 43 -5.75 10.56 26.81
N ASN A 44 -4.75 10.37 25.96
CA ASN A 44 -3.90 9.20 26.04
C ASN A 44 -2.93 9.32 27.22
N GLN A 45 -2.33 8.21 27.60
CA GLN A 45 -1.25 8.13 28.59
C GLN A 45 -0.11 7.32 27.98
N ILE A 46 1.07 7.40 28.58
CA ILE A 46 2.16 6.49 28.23
C ILE A 46 1.99 5.13 28.93
N PRO A 47 2.36 4.00 28.31
CA PRO A 47 2.93 3.94 26.95
C PRO A 47 1.90 4.35 25.87
N PHE A 48 2.33 5.24 24.97
CA PHE A 48 1.61 5.51 23.73
C PHE A 48 2.33 4.76 22.61
N VAL A 49 1.66 3.89 21.92
CA VAL A 49 2.23 3.14 20.80
C VAL A 49 1.23 3.01 19.67
N ASP A 50 1.69 3.16 18.45
CA ASP A 50 0.94 2.86 17.23
C ASP A 50 1.88 2.37 16.14
N ASP A 51 1.68 1.12 15.71
CA ASP A 51 2.37 0.46 14.60
C ASP A 51 1.50 0.41 13.34
N PHE A 52 0.33 1.04 13.36
CA PHE A 52 -0.63 1.13 12.28
C PHE A 52 -1.13 -0.20 11.71
N SER A 53 -0.83 -1.34 12.33
CA SER A 53 -1.19 -2.67 11.84
C SER A 53 -2.67 -3.03 11.96
N SER A 54 -3.34 -2.48 12.97
CA SER A 54 -4.68 -2.92 13.39
C SER A 54 -5.84 -2.25 12.64
N TYR A 55 -5.55 -1.35 11.67
CA TYR A 55 -6.56 -0.63 10.91
C TYR A 55 -5.98 -0.10 9.59
N GLN A 56 -6.85 0.18 8.62
CA GLN A 56 -6.48 0.73 7.32
C GLN A 56 -7.37 1.92 6.95
N GLY A 57 -6.87 2.75 6.04
CA GLY A 57 -7.56 3.94 5.56
C GLY A 57 -7.37 5.13 6.49
N LEU A 58 -8.36 5.52 7.26
CA LEU A 58 -8.24 6.63 8.22
C LEU A 58 -7.43 6.25 9.44
N THR A 59 -6.74 7.24 9.99
CA THR A 59 -6.05 7.11 11.27
C THR A 59 -7.02 6.81 12.41
N ASN A 60 -6.58 6.07 13.42
CA ASN A 60 -7.41 5.75 14.59
C ASN A 60 -7.76 7.04 15.38
N PRO A 61 -9.04 7.44 15.47
CA PRO A 61 -9.44 8.70 16.11
C PRO A 61 -9.20 8.72 17.62
N LEU A 62 -8.95 7.58 18.27
CA LEU A 62 -8.55 7.52 19.67
C LEU A 62 -7.08 7.97 19.87
N LYS A 63 -6.25 7.83 18.86
CA LYS A 63 -4.83 8.19 18.92
C LYS A 63 -4.50 9.46 18.13
N TRP A 64 -5.23 9.72 17.03
CA TRP A 64 -4.93 10.76 16.06
C TRP A 64 -6.11 11.70 15.80
N GLN A 65 -5.81 12.97 15.54
CA GLN A 65 -6.80 13.98 15.14
C GLN A 65 -6.83 14.18 13.62
N SER A 66 -5.82 13.66 12.92
CA SER A 66 -5.64 13.86 11.48
C SER A 66 -6.61 13.02 10.67
N THR A 67 -6.97 13.54 9.50
CA THR A 67 -7.86 12.86 8.55
C THR A 67 -7.26 12.71 7.15
N ASN A 68 -6.14 13.39 6.84
CA ASN A 68 -5.54 13.37 5.50
C ASN A 68 -4.33 12.44 5.39
N VAL A 69 -3.92 11.79 6.47
CA VAL A 69 -2.87 10.78 6.45
C VAL A 69 -3.52 9.42 6.33
N ILE A 70 -2.99 8.59 5.45
CA ILE A 70 -3.55 7.30 5.10
C ILE A 70 -2.77 6.20 5.77
N VAL A 71 -3.49 5.29 6.45
CA VAL A 71 -2.90 4.05 6.96
C VAL A 71 -3.11 2.94 5.95
N ASN A 72 -2.02 2.29 5.58
CA ASN A 72 -2.00 1.20 4.60
C ASN A 72 -0.93 0.16 4.95
N SER A 73 -0.90 -0.93 4.20
CA SER A 73 0.09 -2.01 4.37
C SER A 73 0.84 -2.34 3.08
N THR A 74 0.69 -1.55 2.02
CA THR A 74 1.23 -1.82 0.70
C THR A 74 2.19 -0.74 0.18
N TYR A 75 2.13 0.50 0.69
CA TYR A 75 2.98 1.62 0.21
C TYR A 75 4.40 1.61 0.74
N GLN A 76 4.69 0.81 1.73
CA GLN A 76 6.00 0.67 2.34
C GLN A 76 6.88 -0.33 1.58
N PHE A 77 8.19 -0.16 1.66
CA PHE A 77 9.17 -1.07 1.09
C PHE A 77 10.01 -1.72 2.18
N ASN A 78 10.02 -3.06 2.24
CA ASN A 78 10.73 -3.85 3.26
C ASN A 78 10.55 -3.27 4.68
N PRO A 79 9.30 -3.21 5.19
CA PRO A 79 9.00 -2.56 6.46
C PRO A 79 9.48 -3.35 7.67
N PRO A 80 9.62 -2.69 8.84
CA PRO A 80 9.89 -3.38 10.10
C PRO A 80 8.69 -4.22 10.57
N THR A 81 7.47 -3.74 10.35
CA THR A 81 6.22 -4.46 10.63
C THR A 81 5.17 -4.13 9.57
N ILE A 82 4.06 -4.86 9.56
CA ILE A 82 2.93 -4.55 8.70
C ILE A 82 2.22 -3.27 9.19
N GLY A 83 1.82 -2.42 8.26
CA GLY A 83 1.10 -1.20 8.57
C GLY A 83 1.98 0.03 8.61
N VAL A 84 1.48 1.15 8.07
CA VAL A 84 2.22 2.40 7.98
C VAL A 84 1.28 3.58 7.83
N ALA A 85 1.65 4.74 8.38
CA ALA A 85 1.02 6.01 8.10
C ALA A 85 1.77 6.72 6.98
N THR A 86 1.10 6.95 5.84
CA THR A 86 1.69 7.60 4.66
C THR A 86 1.22 9.04 4.54
N LEU A 87 2.18 9.96 4.37
CA LEU A 87 1.98 11.34 4.00
C LEU A 87 2.39 11.48 2.53
N ASP A 88 1.48 11.88 1.65
CA ASP A 88 1.65 11.82 0.19
C ASP A 88 1.20 13.09 -0.55
N ALA A 89 0.94 14.16 0.19
CA ALA A 89 0.55 15.49 -0.29
C ALA A 89 -0.80 15.55 -1.03
N ILE A 90 -1.71 14.62 -0.75
CA ILE A 90 -3.10 14.67 -1.19
C ILE A 90 -4.07 14.58 -0.01
N ASP A 91 -5.29 15.03 -0.22
CA ASP A 91 -6.34 14.93 0.80
C ASP A 91 -6.98 13.53 0.80
N ILE A 92 -7.87 13.28 1.76
CA ILE A 92 -8.59 12.01 1.89
C ILE A 92 -9.48 11.64 0.70
N TYR A 93 -9.73 12.59 -0.20
CA TYR A 93 -10.48 12.37 -1.44
C TYR A 93 -9.55 12.12 -2.64
N GLY A 94 -8.23 12.01 -2.40
CA GLY A 94 -7.22 11.85 -3.44
C GLY A 94 -6.94 13.11 -4.25
N LYS A 95 -7.31 14.28 -3.74
CA LYS A 95 -7.12 15.55 -4.44
C LYS A 95 -5.92 16.29 -3.90
N LEU A 96 -5.20 16.93 -4.80
CA LEU A 96 -4.14 17.84 -4.44
C LEU A 96 -4.69 18.99 -3.57
N TYR A 97 -3.89 19.41 -2.60
CA TYR A 97 -4.23 20.56 -1.76
C TYR A 97 -4.41 21.85 -2.59
N PRO A 98 -5.32 22.77 -2.22
CA PRO A 98 -5.51 24.03 -2.97
C PRO A 98 -4.25 24.90 -3.08
N ASN A 99 -3.30 24.75 -2.14
CA ASN A 99 -2.02 25.44 -2.14
C ASN A 99 -0.87 24.65 -2.77
N ALA A 100 -1.18 23.48 -3.38
CA ALA A 100 -0.17 22.66 -4.04
C ALA A 100 0.49 23.40 -5.20
N SER A 101 1.80 23.36 -5.26
CA SER A 101 2.63 24.15 -6.14
C SER A 101 3.94 23.43 -6.45
N THR A 102 4.63 23.85 -7.51
CA THR A 102 6.01 23.44 -7.80
C THR A 102 7.05 24.09 -6.88
N THR A 103 6.64 25.02 -6.02
CA THR A 103 7.42 25.49 -4.87
C THR A 103 6.90 24.80 -3.62
N SER A 104 7.80 24.66 -2.62
CA SER A 104 7.45 23.95 -1.37
C SER A 104 6.21 24.53 -0.70
N PHE A 105 5.30 23.66 -0.31
CA PHE A 105 4.05 23.98 0.39
C PHE A 105 3.84 23.02 1.57
N SER A 106 3.03 23.47 2.56
CA SER A 106 2.61 22.59 3.66
C SER A 106 1.50 21.67 3.18
N ALA A 107 1.71 20.37 3.31
CA ALA A 107 0.79 19.32 2.88
C ALA A 107 0.18 18.61 4.11
N ASP A 108 0.41 17.30 4.24
CA ASP A 108 -0.20 16.47 5.27
C ASP A 108 0.28 16.79 6.68
N THR A 109 -0.55 16.43 7.64
CA THR A 109 -0.21 16.51 9.06
C THR A 109 -0.76 15.31 9.79
N LEU A 110 0.10 14.51 10.42
CA LEU A 110 -0.26 13.46 11.35
C LEU A 110 -0.19 14.04 12.78
N LEU A 111 -1.34 14.40 13.34
CA LEU A 111 -1.47 15.06 14.63
C LEU A 111 -2.02 14.11 15.69
N SER A 112 -1.31 13.95 16.80
CA SER A 112 -1.75 13.11 17.92
C SER A 112 -2.96 13.69 18.66
N GLN A 113 -3.76 12.81 19.28
CA GLN A 113 -4.61 13.21 20.40
C GLN A 113 -3.74 13.69 21.58
N PRO A 114 -4.30 14.47 22.51
CA PRO A 114 -3.57 14.87 23.71
C PRO A 114 -3.06 13.69 24.50
N ILE A 115 -1.80 13.76 24.92
CA ILE A 115 -1.13 12.74 25.73
C ILE A 115 -0.79 13.35 27.08
N ARG A 116 -1.13 12.66 28.13
CA ARG A 116 -0.80 13.08 29.48
C ARG A 116 0.66 12.76 29.80
N LEU A 117 1.52 13.77 29.80
CA LEU A 117 2.92 13.67 30.23
C LEU A 117 3.17 14.32 31.60
N ASP A 118 2.15 14.95 32.24
CA ASP A 118 2.24 15.43 33.59
C ASP A 118 2.19 14.31 34.65
N SER A 119 1.51 13.21 34.30
CA SER A 119 1.34 12.07 35.23
C SER A 119 0.74 10.86 34.54
N ILE A 120 1.02 9.68 35.07
CA ILE A 120 0.28 8.43 34.80
C ILE A 120 -0.83 8.31 35.84
N VAL A 121 -2.05 8.05 35.38
CA VAL A 121 -3.22 7.86 36.25
C VAL A 121 -3.68 6.41 36.11
N SER A 122 -3.45 5.63 37.15
CA SER A 122 -3.96 4.26 37.32
C SER A 122 -4.79 4.17 38.62
N THR A 123 -4.45 3.28 39.54
CA THR A 123 -5.01 3.25 40.90
C THR A 123 -4.53 4.41 41.74
N SER A 124 -3.35 4.98 41.43
CA SER A 124 -2.80 6.19 42.03
C SER A 124 -2.20 7.07 40.93
N ARG A 125 -2.06 8.36 41.18
CA ARG A 125 -1.43 9.30 40.26
C ARG A 125 0.08 9.35 40.54
N GLN A 126 0.86 8.94 39.52
CA GLN A 126 2.31 9.08 39.50
C GLN A 126 2.67 10.32 38.67
N LYS A 127 3.32 11.34 39.28
CA LYS A 127 3.82 12.50 38.54
C LYS A 127 4.98 12.08 37.65
N LEU A 128 5.03 12.61 36.43
CA LEU A 128 6.13 12.44 35.49
C LEU A 128 6.99 13.69 35.42
N SER A 129 8.25 13.49 35.09
CA SER A 129 9.28 14.54 34.97
C SER A 129 10.37 14.06 33.98
N LYS A 130 11.33 14.92 33.66
CA LYS A 130 12.50 14.57 32.84
C LYS A 130 13.37 13.45 33.45
N ASP A 131 13.27 13.20 34.75
CA ASP A 131 14.04 12.18 35.44
C ASP A 131 13.48 10.75 35.16
N ASP A 132 12.27 10.65 34.60
CA ASP A 132 11.64 9.41 34.25
C ASP A 132 12.12 8.85 32.88
N SER A 133 13.13 9.44 32.26
CA SER A 133 13.77 8.98 31.01
C SER A 133 12.75 8.66 29.91
N ILE A 134 11.91 9.66 29.58
CA ILE A 134 10.88 9.52 28.54
C ILE A 134 11.50 9.76 27.17
N TYR A 135 11.31 8.79 26.25
CA TYR A 135 11.74 8.90 24.87
C TYR A 135 10.55 8.75 23.93
N PHE A 136 10.61 9.54 22.86
CA PHE A 136 9.78 9.43 21.67
C PHE A 136 10.57 8.71 20.58
N SER A 137 10.04 7.68 19.98
CA SER A 137 10.69 6.97 18.87
C SER A 137 9.72 6.63 17.74
N PHE A 138 10.26 6.44 16.54
CA PHE A 138 9.51 6.04 15.35
C PHE A 138 10.47 5.53 14.26
N TYR A 139 9.91 4.77 13.32
CA TYR A 139 10.56 4.48 12.06
C TYR A 139 10.08 5.45 10.99
N ILE A 140 10.97 5.82 10.06
CA ILE A 140 10.67 6.72 8.93
C ILE A 140 11.31 6.19 7.66
N GLN A 141 10.55 6.22 6.57
CA GLN A 141 11.00 5.87 5.24
C GLN A 141 10.55 6.92 4.23
N PRO A 142 11.45 7.48 3.38
CA PRO A 142 11.03 8.20 2.18
C PRO A 142 10.53 7.20 1.15
N ALA A 143 9.53 7.57 0.35
CA ALA A 143 9.10 6.77 -0.77
C ALA A 143 10.09 6.85 -1.97
N GLY A 144 9.78 6.12 -3.02
CA GLY A 144 10.65 5.95 -4.17
C GLY A 144 11.59 4.78 -3.94
N GLY A 145 11.31 3.64 -4.53
CA GLY A 145 12.20 2.48 -4.52
C GLY A 145 13.30 2.66 -5.56
N SER A 146 14.42 1.99 -5.36
CA SER A 146 15.39 1.76 -6.38
C SER A 146 15.11 0.40 -7.01
N GLY A 147 15.24 0.29 -8.26
CA GLY A 147 15.03 -0.96 -8.95
C GLY A 147 14.31 -0.76 -10.26
N GLN A 148 13.47 -1.67 -10.57
CA GLN A 148 12.65 -1.54 -11.76
C GLN A 148 11.49 -0.56 -11.52
N PRO A 149 10.97 0.12 -12.53
CA PRO A 149 9.86 1.05 -12.38
C PRO A 149 8.63 0.49 -11.65
N TRP A 150 8.38 -0.81 -11.78
CA TRP A 150 7.29 -1.51 -11.11
C TRP A 150 7.59 -1.93 -9.65
N GLU A 151 8.82 -1.73 -9.16
CA GLU A 151 9.21 -1.93 -7.76
C GLU A 151 9.21 -0.62 -6.96
N SER A 152 9.05 0.49 -7.66
CA SER A 152 9.02 1.83 -7.07
C SER A 152 7.66 2.09 -6.44
N ILE A 153 7.63 2.44 -5.17
CA ILE A 153 6.40 2.81 -4.47
C ILE A 153 6.44 4.30 -4.16
N GLY A 154 5.44 5.00 -4.71
CA GLY A 154 5.27 6.42 -4.48
C GLY A 154 6.35 7.31 -5.09
N THR A 155 6.30 8.57 -4.77
CA THR A 155 7.19 9.60 -5.29
C THR A 155 8.24 9.98 -4.25
N GLN A 156 9.51 9.92 -4.66
CA GLN A 156 10.63 10.31 -3.80
C GLN A 156 10.52 11.80 -3.42
N PRO A 157 10.65 12.13 -2.11
CA PRO A 157 10.73 13.52 -1.67
C PRO A 157 11.91 14.26 -2.30
N SER A 158 11.66 15.46 -2.78
CA SER A 158 12.70 16.32 -3.36
C SER A 158 13.64 16.87 -2.28
N MET A 159 14.85 17.25 -2.65
CA MET A 159 15.86 17.78 -1.71
C MET A 159 15.43 19.10 -1.03
N SER A 160 14.49 19.83 -1.63
CA SER A 160 13.95 21.09 -1.06
C SER A 160 12.84 20.87 -0.03
N ASP A 161 12.31 19.65 0.02
CA ASP A 161 11.15 19.30 0.83
C ASP A 161 11.58 18.52 2.08
N SER A 162 10.66 18.28 2.99
CA SER A 162 11.05 17.70 4.28
C SER A 162 9.86 17.12 5.03
N ILE A 163 10.15 16.16 5.90
CA ILE A 163 9.28 15.77 7.00
C ILE A 163 9.77 16.42 8.30
N ILE A 164 8.84 16.94 9.10
CA ILE A 164 9.13 17.68 10.32
C ILE A 164 8.31 17.08 11.46
N LEU A 165 8.95 16.88 12.61
CA LEU A 165 8.28 16.56 13.88
C LEU A 165 8.29 17.78 14.77
N ASP A 166 7.10 18.21 15.20
CA ASP A 166 6.91 19.27 16.16
C ASP A 166 6.32 18.69 17.46
N PHE A 167 6.77 19.23 18.61
CA PHE A 167 6.13 19.03 19.91
C PHE A 167 5.37 20.29 20.32
N TYR A 168 4.28 20.10 21.07
CA TYR A 168 3.45 21.19 21.58
C TYR A 168 3.72 21.44 23.06
N SER A 169 3.89 22.70 23.39
CA SER A 169 3.89 23.21 24.78
C SER A 169 2.88 24.34 24.96
N GLN A 170 2.36 24.53 26.16
CA GLN A 170 1.46 25.66 26.43
C GLN A 170 2.19 27.00 26.36
N GLU A 171 3.48 27.01 26.61
CA GLU A 171 4.31 28.22 26.67
C GLU A 171 4.64 28.76 25.27
N ASN A 172 5.10 27.86 24.36
CA ASN A 172 5.65 28.26 23.06
C ASN A 172 4.82 27.81 21.88
N GLY A 173 3.74 27.03 22.11
CA GLY A 173 2.98 26.40 21.04
C GLY A 173 3.72 25.22 20.39
N TRP A 174 3.75 25.17 19.06
CA TRP A 174 4.42 24.14 18.29
C TRP A 174 5.90 24.48 18.07
N GLU A 175 6.78 23.58 18.45
CA GLU A 175 8.22 23.72 18.29
C GLU A 175 8.80 22.53 17.55
N LYS A 176 9.62 22.79 16.53
CA LYS A 176 10.31 21.76 15.78
C LYS A 176 11.37 21.09 16.65
N VAL A 177 11.23 19.77 16.85
CA VAL A 177 12.19 18.96 17.61
C VAL A 177 13.06 18.08 16.73
N TRP A 178 12.58 17.75 15.54
CA TRP A 178 13.31 16.96 14.56
C TRP A 178 12.84 17.25 13.13
N SER A 179 13.71 17.01 12.15
CA SER A 179 13.33 17.05 10.73
C SER A 179 14.31 16.28 9.88
N MET A 180 13.83 15.79 8.74
CA MET A 180 14.63 15.16 7.68
C MET A 180 14.27 15.80 6.34
N GLY A 181 15.30 16.22 5.58
CA GLY A 181 15.14 16.68 4.19
C GLY A 181 14.86 15.53 3.24
N GLY A 182 14.34 15.84 2.07
CA GLY A 182 14.10 14.86 1.02
C GLY A 182 15.37 14.09 0.63
N ILE A 183 15.26 12.79 0.55
CA ILE A 183 16.37 11.86 0.31
C ILE A 183 15.86 10.63 -0.45
N ALA A 184 16.72 10.02 -1.24
CA ALA A 184 16.41 8.75 -1.90
C ALA A 184 16.42 7.59 -0.91
N LEU A 185 15.53 6.61 -1.11
CA LEU A 185 15.46 5.41 -0.30
C LEU A 185 16.79 4.63 -0.26
N ASP A 186 17.49 4.54 -1.41
CA ASP A 186 18.83 3.94 -1.48
C ASP A 186 19.86 4.64 -0.60
N SER A 187 19.72 5.95 -0.43
CA SER A 187 20.60 6.70 0.46
C SER A 187 20.32 6.39 1.92
N ILE A 188 19.05 6.15 2.29
CA ILE A 188 18.69 5.63 3.62
C ILE A 188 19.33 4.27 3.82
N PHE A 189 19.17 3.34 2.86
CA PHE A 189 19.77 2.01 2.96
C PHE A 189 21.31 2.06 3.11
N ALA A 190 21.96 2.94 2.35
CA ALA A 190 23.41 3.11 2.45
C ALA A 190 23.89 3.68 3.81
N GLN A 191 23.05 4.48 4.48
CA GLN A 191 23.39 5.10 5.78
C GLN A 191 23.05 4.20 6.96
N GLU A 192 21.87 3.58 6.94
CA GLU A 192 21.29 2.85 8.08
C GLU A 192 21.48 1.33 7.97
N ASN A 193 21.90 0.82 6.80
CA ASN A 193 21.85 -0.60 6.44
C ASN A 193 20.44 -1.20 6.61
N ALA A 194 19.42 -0.38 6.41
CA ALA A 194 18.00 -0.72 6.50
C ALA A 194 17.21 0.26 5.63
N TYR A 195 16.00 -0.14 5.18
CA TYR A 195 15.13 0.73 4.39
C TYR A 195 14.33 1.73 5.24
N TYR A 196 14.41 1.61 6.54
CA TYR A 196 13.85 2.54 7.51
C TYR A 196 14.94 3.11 8.41
N LYS A 197 14.81 4.38 8.73
CA LYS A 197 15.60 5.02 9.78
C LYS A 197 14.82 4.98 11.08
N TYR A 198 15.43 4.44 12.14
CA TYR A 198 14.89 4.53 13.48
C TYR A 198 15.34 5.83 14.14
N VAL A 199 14.41 6.57 14.71
CA VAL A 199 14.65 7.87 15.33
C VAL A 199 14.26 7.81 16.80
N MET A 200 15.17 8.26 17.68
CA MET A 200 14.97 8.36 19.13
C MET A 200 15.18 9.80 19.59
N ILE A 201 14.21 10.35 20.31
CA ILE A 201 14.22 11.74 20.79
C ILE A 201 13.90 11.75 22.29
N PRO A 202 14.81 12.22 23.16
CA PRO A 202 14.53 12.36 24.59
C PRO A 202 13.57 13.52 24.82
N ILE A 203 12.58 13.35 25.69
CA ILE A 203 11.70 14.42 26.16
C ILE A 203 12.24 14.90 27.49
N ILE A 204 13.06 15.97 27.46
CA ILE A 204 13.84 16.46 28.62
C ILE A 204 13.48 17.88 29.10
N GLU A 205 12.70 18.61 28.31
CA GLU A 205 12.35 19.99 28.68
C GLU A 205 11.06 20.00 29.49
N ASP A 206 11.10 20.69 30.64
CA ASP A 206 10.01 20.74 31.63
C ASP A 206 8.68 21.23 31.04
N LYS A 207 8.71 22.06 29.99
CA LYS A 207 7.53 22.59 29.28
C LYS A 207 6.66 21.51 28.59
N TYR A 208 7.22 20.31 28.37
CA TYR A 208 6.49 19.19 27.72
C TYR A 208 5.77 18.28 28.74
N PHE A 209 6.09 18.39 30.03
CA PHE A 209 5.46 17.58 31.09
C PHE A 209 4.10 18.15 31.49
N ILE A 210 3.20 18.20 30.55
CA ILE A 210 1.86 18.77 30.67
C ILE A 210 0.77 17.71 30.39
N LYS A 211 -0.45 18.00 30.84
CA LYS A 211 -1.59 17.13 30.60
C LYS A 211 -1.98 17.06 29.11
N ASP A 212 -1.71 18.11 28.36
CA ASP A 212 -2.13 18.30 26.99
C ASP A 212 -0.92 18.31 26.02
N PHE A 213 0.06 17.47 26.30
CA PHE A 213 1.16 17.26 25.37
C PHE A 213 0.64 16.67 24.07
N ARG A 214 1.12 17.20 22.95
CA ARG A 214 0.82 16.70 21.60
C ARG A 214 2.08 16.74 20.76
N PHE A 215 2.09 15.90 19.75
CA PHE A 215 3.09 15.96 18.70
C PHE A 215 2.41 15.89 17.33
N ARG A 216 3.14 16.33 16.31
CA ARG A 216 2.69 16.18 14.93
C ARG A 216 3.86 15.96 13.99
N PHE A 217 3.66 15.07 13.03
CA PHE A 217 4.47 15.06 11.82
C PHE A 217 3.77 15.92 10.77
N ARG A 218 4.54 16.67 10.00
CA ARG A 218 4.01 17.44 8.87
C ARG A 218 4.95 17.36 7.69
N ASN A 219 4.34 17.18 6.53
CA ASN A 219 5.01 17.08 5.24
C ASN A 219 5.11 18.46 4.60
N ILE A 220 6.32 18.85 4.16
CA ILE A 220 6.58 19.96 3.25
C ILE A 220 6.91 19.35 1.92
N ALA A 221 6.08 19.61 0.90
CA ALA A 221 6.10 18.97 -0.39
C ALA A 221 6.16 19.96 -1.54
N SER A 222 6.56 19.52 -2.72
CA SER A 222 6.50 20.29 -3.96
C SER A 222 6.09 19.41 -5.14
N LEU A 223 5.21 19.91 -6.00
CA LEU A 223 4.78 19.20 -7.19
C LEU A 223 5.94 19.05 -8.19
N ASN A 224 5.98 17.93 -8.84
CA ASN A 224 6.88 17.68 -9.96
C ASN A 224 6.62 18.67 -11.09
N ASN A 225 7.69 19.19 -11.70
CA ASN A 225 7.59 20.01 -12.88
C ASN A 225 7.48 19.13 -14.14
N ASN A 226 6.30 18.54 -14.34
CA ASN A 226 6.03 17.68 -15.49
C ASN A 226 5.17 18.45 -16.50
N PRO A 227 5.55 18.51 -17.81
CA PRO A 227 4.75 19.14 -18.83
C PRO A 227 3.39 18.44 -19.05
N GLN A 228 3.27 17.18 -18.66
CA GLN A 228 2.03 16.39 -18.74
C GLN A 228 1.29 16.45 -17.40
N LEU A 229 0.30 17.33 -17.31
CA LEU A 229 -0.44 17.56 -16.06
C LEU A 229 -1.19 16.31 -15.56
N ALA A 230 -1.53 15.36 -16.44
CA ALA A 230 -2.14 14.08 -16.06
C ALA A 230 -1.21 13.22 -15.18
N TYR A 231 0.09 13.49 -15.19
CA TYR A 231 1.09 12.79 -14.39
C TYR A 231 1.52 13.55 -13.13
N ILE A 232 0.85 14.65 -12.82
CA ILE A 232 1.05 15.39 -11.58
C ILE A 232 -0.09 15.02 -10.63
N GLY A 233 0.23 14.23 -9.64
CA GLY A 233 -0.67 13.73 -8.58
C GLY A 233 -0.03 13.90 -7.21
N ASN A 234 -0.08 12.87 -6.38
CA ASN A 234 0.61 12.82 -5.10
C ASN A 234 2.13 12.99 -5.28
N CYS A 235 2.80 13.44 -4.24
CA CYS A 235 4.23 13.73 -4.29
C CYS A 235 4.86 13.66 -2.90
N ASP A 236 6.20 13.57 -2.87
CA ASP A 236 7.02 13.68 -1.66
C ASP A 236 6.50 12.79 -0.52
N GLN A 237 6.34 11.49 -0.82
CA GLN A 237 5.76 10.54 0.12
C GLN A 237 6.71 10.17 1.24
N TRP A 238 6.16 10.06 2.43
CA TRP A 238 6.83 9.61 3.64
C TRP A 238 6.00 8.57 4.36
N ASN A 239 6.63 7.49 4.77
CA ASN A 239 6.04 6.42 5.55
C ASN A 239 6.54 6.50 6.99
N ILE A 240 5.62 6.58 7.95
CA ILE A 240 5.91 6.61 9.39
C ILE A 240 5.35 5.35 10.02
N ASP A 241 6.17 4.66 10.79
CA ASP A 241 5.78 3.44 11.47
C ASP A 241 6.24 3.45 12.92
N TYR A 242 5.61 2.64 13.75
CA TYR A 242 6.02 2.33 15.13
C TYR A 242 6.26 3.56 16.01
N VAL A 243 5.28 4.47 16.05
CA VAL A 243 5.35 5.64 16.91
C VAL A 243 5.18 5.22 18.36
N TYR A 244 6.23 5.43 19.18
CA TYR A 244 6.27 4.92 20.53
C TYR A 244 6.80 5.99 21.52
N ILE A 245 6.05 6.24 22.59
CA ILE A 245 6.44 7.11 23.72
C ILE A 245 6.29 6.32 25.00
N ASP A 246 7.36 6.20 25.76
CA ASP A 246 7.32 5.60 27.10
C ASP A 246 8.44 6.13 27.98
N LYS A 247 8.31 5.88 29.29
CA LYS A 247 9.30 6.14 30.33
C LYS A 247 10.27 4.96 30.49
N ASP A 248 11.30 5.17 31.31
CA ASP A 248 12.32 4.18 31.63
C ASP A 248 13.09 3.67 30.38
N ARG A 249 13.21 4.53 29.33
CA ARG A 249 13.92 4.23 28.09
C ARG A 249 15.27 4.94 28.01
N SER A 250 16.12 4.51 27.09
CA SER A 250 17.42 5.13 26.80
C SER A 250 17.64 5.24 25.29
N ILE A 251 18.64 6.03 24.86
CA ILE A 251 19.01 6.17 23.45
C ILE A 251 19.46 4.84 22.83
N GLU A 252 19.86 3.88 23.67
CA GLU A 252 20.31 2.54 23.24
C GLU A 252 19.14 1.54 23.13
N ASP A 253 17.91 1.95 23.49
CA ASP A 253 16.71 1.12 23.40
C ASP A 253 16.20 1.08 21.94
N THR A 254 17.00 0.50 21.06
CA THR A 254 16.78 0.41 19.63
C THR A 254 16.29 -0.98 19.17
N VAL A 255 16.15 -1.92 20.11
CA VAL A 255 15.77 -3.30 19.84
C VAL A 255 14.47 -3.63 20.53
N MET A 256 13.49 -4.08 19.77
CA MET A 256 12.18 -4.49 20.28
C MET A 256 12.07 -6.03 20.24
N ARG A 257 11.51 -6.62 21.31
CA ARG A 257 11.17 -8.05 21.29
C ARG A 257 9.84 -8.19 20.55
N GLU A 258 9.94 -8.32 19.23
CA GLU A 258 8.82 -8.29 18.33
C GLU A 258 8.97 -9.35 17.24
N LEU A 259 7.89 -10.09 17.03
CA LEU A 259 7.73 -11.07 15.96
C LEU A 259 6.43 -10.74 15.24
N SER A 260 6.46 -10.30 13.99
CA SER A 260 5.29 -9.83 13.28
C SER A 260 5.25 -10.24 11.82
N PHE A 261 4.08 -10.11 11.22
CA PHE A 261 3.95 -10.11 9.76
C PHE A 261 4.48 -8.80 9.16
N VAL A 262 4.84 -8.87 7.87
CA VAL A 262 5.43 -7.76 7.11
C VAL A 262 4.50 -7.31 5.97
N ASP A 263 3.88 -8.25 5.30
CA ASP A 263 2.98 -8.01 4.17
C ASP A 263 1.53 -8.39 4.51
N PRO A 264 0.54 -7.88 3.77
CA PRO A 264 -0.84 -8.35 3.85
C PRO A 264 -0.97 -9.85 3.60
N ALA A 265 -2.05 -10.44 4.10
CA ALA A 265 -2.38 -11.83 3.80
C ALA A 265 -2.65 -12.01 2.31
N PRO A 266 -2.00 -12.98 1.64
CA PRO A 266 -2.16 -13.19 0.21
C PRO A 266 -3.48 -13.91 -0.12
N SER A 267 -3.95 -13.73 -1.36
CA SER A 267 -4.98 -14.61 -1.96
C SER A 267 -4.47 -16.05 -2.04
N MET A 268 -5.38 -17.00 -1.90
CA MET A 268 -5.09 -18.43 -2.15
C MET A 268 -5.27 -18.83 -3.62
N LEU A 269 -5.57 -17.90 -4.51
CA LEU A 269 -5.62 -18.15 -5.95
C LEU A 269 -4.25 -17.91 -6.61
N LYS A 270 -3.94 -18.66 -7.66
CA LYS A 270 -2.65 -18.55 -8.38
C LYS A 270 -2.47 -17.23 -9.11
N ARG A 271 -3.56 -16.59 -9.55
CA ARG A 271 -3.51 -15.46 -10.48
C ARG A 271 -4.32 -14.26 -10.03
N TYR A 272 -5.39 -14.46 -9.29
CA TYR A 272 -6.38 -13.44 -9.01
C TYR A 272 -6.55 -13.20 -7.53
N GLN A 273 -6.91 -11.98 -7.16
CA GLN A 273 -7.40 -11.66 -5.81
C GLN A 273 -8.87 -12.10 -5.64
N ALA A 274 -9.63 -12.00 -6.73
CA ALA A 274 -11.01 -12.50 -6.80
C ALA A 274 -11.30 -13.08 -8.18
N MET A 275 -12.20 -14.05 -8.26
CA MET A 275 -12.66 -14.62 -9.53
C MET A 275 -14.13 -15.04 -9.46
N PRO A 276 -14.84 -15.14 -10.62
CA PRO A 276 -16.21 -15.64 -10.63
C PRO A 276 -16.33 -17.07 -10.10
N ALA A 277 -17.34 -17.32 -9.25
CA ALA A 277 -17.61 -18.66 -8.73
C ALA A 277 -17.78 -19.71 -9.84
N TYR A 278 -18.45 -19.33 -10.92
CA TYR A 278 -18.64 -20.18 -12.11
C TYR A 278 -17.33 -20.57 -12.79
N GLN A 279 -16.32 -19.70 -12.74
CA GLN A 279 -15.00 -19.90 -13.38
C GLN A 279 -14.01 -20.69 -12.51
N TYR A 280 -14.31 -20.86 -11.22
CA TYR A 280 -13.40 -21.56 -10.33
C TYR A 280 -13.27 -23.04 -10.69
N ILE A 281 -12.03 -23.49 -10.76
CA ILE A 281 -11.60 -24.89 -10.82
C ILE A 281 -10.48 -25.10 -9.81
N GLU A 282 -10.29 -26.31 -9.31
CA GLU A 282 -9.29 -26.62 -8.27
C GLU A 282 -7.86 -26.17 -8.63
N GLN A 283 -7.53 -26.18 -9.93
CA GLN A 283 -6.22 -25.78 -10.47
C GLN A 283 -5.93 -24.28 -10.30
N GLU A 284 -6.94 -23.44 -10.01
CA GLU A 284 -6.75 -22.03 -9.68
C GLU A 284 -6.26 -21.80 -8.26
N THR A 285 -6.45 -22.77 -7.36
CA THR A 285 -5.88 -22.68 -6.01
C THR A 285 -4.36 -22.80 -6.06
N ALA A 286 -3.66 -21.92 -5.33
CA ALA A 286 -2.21 -21.94 -5.21
C ALA A 286 -1.73 -23.22 -4.51
N ASP A 287 -0.53 -23.70 -4.84
CA ASP A 287 0.06 -24.86 -4.19
C ASP A 287 0.70 -24.47 -2.82
N SER A 288 1.14 -23.23 -2.70
CA SER A 288 1.69 -22.63 -1.48
C SER A 288 1.53 -21.10 -1.52
N LEU A 289 1.55 -20.48 -0.35
CA LEU A 289 1.51 -19.03 -0.20
C LEU A 289 2.93 -18.48 -0.02
N GLN A 290 3.07 -17.15 -0.10
CA GLN A 290 4.26 -16.43 0.32
C GLN A 290 3.92 -15.58 1.53
N ILE A 291 4.57 -15.86 2.65
CA ILE A 291 4.35 -15.14 3.91
C ILE A 291 5.70 -14.61 4.38
N LYS A 292 5.75 -13.34 4.74
CA LYS A 292 6.94 -12.73 5.34
C LYS A 292 6.70 -12.45 6.81
N ILE A 293 7.62 -12.92 7.64
CA ILE A 293 7.63 -12.72 9.09
C ILE A 293 8.98 -12.12 9.46
N VAL A 294 8.97 -11.16 10.37
CA VAL A 294 10.16 -10.47 10.86
C VAL A 294 10.35 -10.74 12.34
N ASN A 295 11.61 -10.79 12.76
CA ASN A 295 12.01 -10.77 14.16
C ASN A 295 12.88 -9.52 14.39
N LEU A 296 12.33 -8.52 15.07
CA LEU A 296 13.04 -7.26 15.39
C LEU A 296 13.91 -7.36 16.65
N TYR A 297 13.92 -8.52 17.30
CA TYR A 297 14.79 -8.74 18.47
C TYR A 297 16.24 -9.02 18.07
N SER A 298 17.15 -8.95 19.02
CA SER A 298 18.60 -9.14 18.81
C SER A 298 19.05 -10.59 18.77
N SER A 299 18.17 -11.54 19.06
CA SER A 299 18.46 -12.98 19.06
C SER A 299 17.32 -13.75 18.39
N PRO A 300 17.55 -14.99 17.92
CA PRO A 300 16.50 -15.80 17.32
C PRO A 300 15.31 -15.97 18.26
N LEU A 301 14.10 -15.80 17.72
CA LEU A 301 12.84 -16.05 18.41
C LEU A 301 12.20 -17.33 17.88
N SER A 302 11.74 -18.18 18.79
CA SER A 302 10.91 -19.34 18.42
C SER A 302 9.51 -18.89 18.12
N SER A 303 8.99 -19.25 16.95
CA SER A 303 7.66 -18.86 16.48
C SER A 303 6.77 -20.08 16.28
N ILE A 304 5.47 -19.86 16.39
CA ILE A 304 4.42 -20.80 16.02
C ILE A 304 3.57 -20.11 14.95
N TYR A 305 3.42 -20.75 13.79
CA TYR A 305 2.63 -20.21 12.69
C TYR A 305 1.47 -21.14 12.37
N LYS A 306 0.31 -20.55 12.13
CA LYS A 306 -0.91 -21.24 11.67
C LYS A 306 -1.69 -20.36 10.70
N TYR A 307 -2.47 -20.98 9.81
CA TYR A 307 -3.59 -20.31 9.17
C TYR A 307 -4.85 -21.18 9.24
N PHE A 308 -5.99 -20.53 9.14
CA PHE A 308 -7.28 -21.20 9.09
C PHE A 308 -8.20 -20.49 8.10
N ILE A 309 -9.11 -21.29 7.52
CA ILE A 309 -10.09 -20.84 6.52
C ILE A 309 -11.47 -21.02 7.12
N GLU A 310 -12.27 -19.96 7.11
CA GLU A 310 -13.64 -19.97 7.59
C GLU A 310 -14.60 -19.55 6.46
N ASP A 311 -15.80 -20.11 6.47
CA ASP A 311 -16.89 -19.70 5.60
C ASP A 311 -17.53 -18.37 6.08
N ASP A 312 -18.52 -17.86 5.34
CA ASP A 312 -19.27 -16.65 5.65
C ASP A 312 -20.14 -16.77 6.92
N GLN A 313 -20.29 -17.98 7.46
CA GLN A 313 -21.00 -18.27 8.72
C GLN A 313 -20.05 -18.39 9.92
N GLY A 314 -18.73 -18.31 9.68
CA GLY A 314 -17.70 -18.47 10.69
C GLY A 314 -17.38 -19.93 11.05
N ASN A 315 -17.77 -20.89 10.20
CA ASN A 315 -17.37 -22.28 10.42
C ASN A 315 -15.95 -22.48 9.86
N THR A 316 -15.05 -23.01 10.68
CA THR A 316 -13.69 -23.35 10.26
C THR A 316 -13.72 -24.58 9.34
N LEU A 317 -13.30 -24.39 8.08
CA LEU A 317 -13.26 -25.43 7.06
C LEU A 317 -11.89 -26.11 6.98
N HIS A 318 -10.82 -25.37 7.28
CA HIS A 318 -9.45 -25.86 7.20
C HIS A 318 -8.55 -25.19 8.23
N THR A 319 -7.56 -25.92 8.71
CA THR A 319 -6.48 -25.40 9.55
C THR A 319 -5.15 -25.99 9.11
N TYR A 320 -4.19 -25.09 8.86
CA TYR A 320 -2.79 -25.45 8.64
C TYR A 320 -1.99 -25.15 9.90
N ASP A 321 -1.19 -26.10 10.34
CA ASP A 321 -0.26 -25.93 11.47
C ASP A 321 1.18 -26.04 10.95
N GLY A 322 1.86 -24.89 10.92
CA GLY A 322 3.26 -24.78 10.48
C GLY A 322 4.27 -25.19 11.55
N GLY A 323 3.79 -25.52 12.75
CA GLY A 323 4.67 -25.94 13.87
C GLY A 323 5.54 -24.81 14.41
N PHE A 324 6.72 -25.19 14.90
CA PHE A 324 7.70 -24.30 15.51
C PHE A 324 8.89 -24.08 14.59
N GLU A 325 9.28 -22.80 14.44
CA GLU A 325 10.49 -22.40 13.72
C GLU A 325 11.22 -21.29 14.47
N ASN A 326 12.56 -21.22 14.32
CA ASN A 326 13.36 -20.13 14.86
C ASN A 326 13.58 -19.07 13.80
N ILE A 327 13.06 -17.88 14.04
CA ILE A 327 13.21 -16.72 13.15
C ILE A 327 14.46 -15.95 13.55
N SER A 328 15.41 -15.81 12.62
CA SER A 328 16.66 -15.06 12.84
C SER A 328 16.40 -13.56 12.96
N PRO A 329 17.24 -12.82 13.72
CA PRO A 329 17.09 -11.37 13.86
C PRO A 329 17.23 -10.63 12.54
N TYR A 330 16.29 -9.77 12.21
CA TYR A 330 16.33 -8.91 11.02
C TYR A 330 17.57 -8.00 11.00
N ILE A 331 17.92 -7.42 12.14
CA ILE A 331 19.06 -6.51 12.26
C ILE A 331 20.42 -7.14 11.89
N THR A 332 20.53 -8.48 11.92
CA THR A 332 21.75 -9.19 11.57
C THR A 332 21.71 -9.80 10.18
N THR A 333 20.54 -10.14 9.68
CA THR A 333 20.37 -10.84 8.40
C THR A 333 19.87 -9.92 7.28
N LEU A 334 19.21 -8.82 7.64
CA LEU A 334 18.46 -7.92 6.73
C LEU A 334 17.49 -8.69 5.84
N SER A 335 17.02 -9.83 6.32
CA SER A 335 16.09 -10.70 5.61
C SER A 335 14.96 -11.13 6.52
N TYR A 336 13.81 -11.37 5.93
CA TYR A 336 12.69 -12.00 6.60
C TYR A 336 12.97 -13.48 6.80
N GLN A 337 12.10 -14.15 7.55
CA GLN A 337 12.30 -15.57 7.84
C GLN A 337 12.31 -16.42 6.54
N GLU A 338 13.07 -17.51 6.55
CA GLU A 338 13.24 -18.43 5.43
C GLU A 338 12.67 -19.82 5.68
N ALA A 339 12.14 -20.09 6.88
CA ALA A 339 11.58 -21.39 7.23
C ALA A 339 10.41 -21.75 6.32
N VAL A 340 10.49 -22.89 5.63
CA VAL A 340 9.52 -23.29 4.59
C VAL A 340 8.09 -23.40 5.12
N SER A 341 7.92 -23.91 6.35
CA SER A 341 6.60 -24.05 6.99
C SER A 341 5.92 -22.72 7.30
N HIS A 342 6.67 -21.61 7.43
CA HIS A 342 6.19 -20.29 7.72
C HIS A 342 6.22 -19.38 6.48
N SER A 343 7.33 -19.39 5.71
CA SER A 343 7.47 -18.53 4.53
C SER A 343 6.73 -19.03 3.30
N ARG A 344 6.55 -20.35 3.20
CA ARG A 344 5.86 -21.03 2.07
C ARG A 344 4.91 -22.10 2.59
N PRO A 345 3.88 -21.73 3.38
CA PRO A 345 2.91 -22.69 3.86
C PRO A 345 2.16 -23.33 2.68
N ALA A 346 2.05 -24.66 2.71
CA ALA A 346 1.33 -25.38 1.69
C ALA A 346 -0.18 -25.09 1.74
N VAL A 347 -0.82 -25.02 0.59
CA VAL A 347 -2.28 -24.93 0.46
C VAL A 347 -2.81 -26.32 0.10
N ASN A 348 -3.32 -27.04 1.08
CA ASN A 348 -3.95 -28.35 0.91
C ASN A 348 -5.47 -28.25 1.07
N PHE A 349 -6.07 -27.31 0.35
CA PHE A 349 -7.49 -26.99 0.47
C PHE A 349 -8.06 -26.58 -0.88
N ASN A 350 -9.24 -27.11 -1.21
CA ASN A 350 -10.03 -26.70 -2.35
C ASN A 350 -11.31 -26.06 -1.85
N PHE A 351 -11.64 -24.87 -2.35
CA PHE A 351 -12.82 -24.14 -1.92
C PHE A 351 -14.09 -24.89 -2.34
N PRO A 352 -15.06 -25.14 -1.43
CA PRO A 352 -16.32 -25.82 -1.73
C PRO A 352 -17.30 -24.86 -2.43
N ILE A 353 -16.98 -24.44 -3.66
CA ILE A 353 -17.72 -23.42 -4.39
C ILE A 353 -19.02 -24.01 -4.98
N SER A 354 -20.16 -23.37 -4.65
CA SER A 354 -21.40 -23.50 -5.43
C SER A 354 -21.38 -22.52 -6.59
N GLN A 355 -21.44 -23.03 -7.81
CA GLN A 355 -21.32 -22.21 -9.03
C GLN A 355 -22.47 -21.21 -9.23
N ASP A 356 -23.58 -21.39 -8.52
CA ASP A 356 -24.77 -20.54 -8.63
C ASP A 356 -24.84 -19.41 -7.59
N ASN A 357 -23.90 -19.38 -6.63
CA ASN A 357 -23.93 -18.41 -5.52
C ASN A 357 -22.58 -17.70 -5.36
N TRP A 358 -22.64 -16.44 -4.98
CA TRP A 358 -21.48 -15.71 -4.50
C TRP A 358 -21.09 -16.22 -3.12
N GLN A 359 -19.79 -16.40 -2.93
CA GLN A 359 -19.25 -16.95 -1.69
C GLN A 359 -17.97 -16.22 -1.31
N THR A 360 -17.78 -16.06 -0.01
CA THR A 360 -16.55 -15.50 0.54
C THR A 360 -15.99 -16.41 1.61
N PHE A 361 -14.67 -16.42 1.74
CA PHE A 361 -13.96 -17.19 2.76
C PHE A 361 -12.97 -16.26 3.45
N SER A 362 -12.95 -16.29 4.78
CA SER A 362 -11.93 -15.59 5.56
C SER A 362 -10.72 -16.49 5.75
N ILE A 363 -9.56 -16.00 5.33
CA ILE A 363 -8.27 -16.68 5.50
C ILE A 363 -7.50 -15.88 6.53
N THR A 364 -7.26 -16.45 7.71
CA THR A 364 -6.57 -15.77 8.80
C THR A 364 -5.27 -16.48 9.11
N HIS A 365 -4.18 -15.74 9.08
CA HIS A 365 -2.84 -16.18 9.44
C HIS A 365 -2.48 -15.63 10.81
N THR A 366 -1.86 -16.45 11.64
CA THR A 366 -1.37 -16.07 12.96
C THR A 366 0.07 -16.51 13.15
N VAL A 367 0.87 -15.64 13.75
CA VAL A 367 2.19 -15.95 14.25
C VAL A 367 2.22 -15.66 15.75
N LYS A 368 2.93 -16.45 16.54
CA LYS A 368 3.10 -16.20 17.97
C LYS A 368 4.51 -16.56 18.39
N GLU A 369 5.06 -15.82 19.32
CA GLU A 369 6.28 -16.23 19.99
C GLU A 369 6.01 -17.49 20.83
N GLY A 370 6.86 -18.52 20.68
CA GLY A 370 6.70 -19.80 21.38
C GLY A 370 7.06 -19.73 22.87
N VAL A 371 7.99 -18.83 23.24
CA VAL A 371 8.48 -18.67 24.62
C VAL A 371 8.76 -17.19 24.86
N GLY A 372 7.92 -16.53 25.60
CA GLY A 372 8.07 -15.12 25.95
C GLY A 372 6.80 -14.33 25.68
N GLN A 373 6.92 -13.02 25.76
CA GLN A 373 5.85 -12.09 25.47
C GLN A 373 6.32 -11.14 24.40
N ASP A 374 5.58 -11.09 23.31
CA ASP A 374 5.75 -10.18 22.22
C ASP A 374 5.42 -8.74 22.67
N PHE A 375 6.03 -7.74 22.03
CA PHE A 375 5.81 -6.35 22.37
C PHE A 375 4.40 -5.89 21.95
N LEU A 376 3.98 -6.23 20.71
CA LEU A 376 2.64 -5.93 20.21
C LEU A 376 2.00 -7.17 19.58
N ALA A 377 0.82 -7.54 20.08
CA ALA A 377 0.06 -8.64 19.48
C ALA A 377 -0.88 -8.19 18.34
N SER A 378 -0.92 -6.89 18.00
CA SER A 378 -1.79 -6.36 16.96
C SER A 378 -1.35 -6.73 15.54
N ASN A 379 -0.05 -6.94 15.35
CA ASN A 379 0.58 -7.30 14.06
C ASN A 379 0.88 -8.80 13.91
N ASP A 380 0.45 -9.61 14.89
CA ASP A 380 0.55 -11.07 14.91
C ASP A 380 -0.50 -11.79 14.07
N THR A 381 -1.44 -11.04 13.51
CA THR A 381 -2.57 -11.60 12.76
C THR A 381 -2.84 -10.78 11.51
N ILE A 382 -2.88 -11.46 10.37
CA ILE A 382 -3.30 -10.89 9.08
C ILE A 382 -4.44 -11.71 8.50
N SER A 383 -5.33 -11.08 7.76
CA SER A 383 -6.47 -11.77 7.16
C SER A 383 -6.73 -11.29 5.74
N PHE A 384 -7.24 -12.20 4.91
CA PHE A 384 -7.68 -11.95 3.55
C PHE A 384 -9.09 -12.51 3.34
N ILE A 385 -9.92 -11.78 2.61
CA ILE A 385 -11.25 -12.26 2.21
C ILE A 385 -11.17 -12.77 0.77
N GLN A 386 -11.07 -14.07 0.60
CA GLN A 386 -11.13 -14.69 -0.71
C GLN A 386 -12.56 -14.61 -1.25
N ARG A 387 -12.72 -13.98 -2.42
CA ARG A 387 -14.03 -13.74 -3.04
C ARG A 387 -14.22 -14.59 -4.28
N PHE A 388 -15.40 -15.22 -4.35
CA PHE A 388 -15.91 -15.92 -5.52
C PHE A 388 -17.28 -15.32 -5.85
N GLU A 389 -17.27 -14.26 -6.64
CA GLU A 389 -18.46 -13.48 -7.00
C GLU A 389 -18.73 -13.57 -8.52
N ASN A 390 -18.81 -12.45 -9.22
CA ASN A 390 -19.01 -12.42 -10.68
C ASN A 390 -17.99 -11.54 -11.42
N TYR A 391 -16.80 -11.37 -10.86
CA TYR A 391 -15.75 -10.57 -11.46
C TYR A 391 -14.37 -11.20 -11.24
N PHE A 392 -13.42 -10.84 -12.09
CA PHE A 392 -12.00 -11.08 -11.89
C PHE A 392 -11.33 -9.81 -11.39
N ALA A 393 -10.45 -9.94 -10.41
CA ALA A 393 -9.56 -8.87 -9.97
C ALA A 393 -8.14 -9.39 -9.80
N TYR A 394 -7.16 -8.63 -10.31
CA TYR A 394 -5.75 -8.80 -9.99
C TYR A 394 -5.35 -7.97 -8.77
N ASP A 395 -6.01 -6.84 -8.60
CA ASP A 395 -5.75 -5.85 -7.56
C ASP A 395 -6.40 -6.23 -6.22
N ASP A 396 -5.86 -5.69 -5.13
CA ASP A 396 -6.39 -5.83 -3.78
C ASP A 396 -7.42 -4.75 -3.41
N GLY A 397 -7.73 -3.84 -4.34
CA GLY A 397 -8.63 -2.71 -4.16
C GLY A 397 -7.91 -1.40 -3.85
N SER A 398 -6.55 -1.38 -3.90
CA SER A 398 -5.73 -0.18 -3.77
C SER A 398 -4.80 -0.01 -4.97
N ALA A 399 -4.21 1.18 -5.11
CA ALA A 399 -3.24 1.46 -6.14
C ALA A 399 -2.04 2.18 -5.54
N GLU A 400 -0.88 1.54 -5.53
CA GLU A 400 0.37 2.11 -5.02
C GLU A 400 0.97 3.13 -5.99
N ASN A 401 0.66 3.00 -7.27
CA ASN A 401 1.16 3.86 -8.34
C ASN A 401 0.08 4.18 -9.36
N GLY A 402 0.42 5.04 -10.29
CA GLY A 402 -0.33 5.22 -11.51
C GLY A 402 0.44 4.71 -12.71
N ILE A 403 -0.27 4.31 -13.72
CA ILE A 403 0.30 3.84 -14.98
C ILE A 403 -0.30 4.61 -16.15
N GLY A 404 0.54 4.94 -17.10
CA GLY A 404 0.12 5.56 -18.36
C GLY A 404 0.88 5.00 -19.54
N VAL A 405 0.39 5.27 -20.73
CA VAL A 405 1.03 4.91 -21.99
C VAL A 405 1.32 6.17 -22.76
N GLU A 406 2.52 6.29 -23.32
CA GLU A 406 2.83 7.38 -24.24
C GLU A 406 1.81 7.38 -25.38
N PRO A 407 1.11 8.51 -25.63
CA PRO A 407 -0.02 8.56 -26.54
C PRO A 407 0.44 8.61 -28.01
N ILE A 408 0.97 7.52 -28.48
CA ILE A 408 1.20 7.30 -29.91
C ILE A 408 -0.13 6.80 -30.49
N ALA A 409 -0.53 7.32 -31.64
CA ALA A 409 -1.78 6.93 -32.27
C ALA A 409 -1.90 5.41 -32.39
N GLY A 410 -2.94 4.84 -31.79
CA GLY A 410 -3.17 3.40 -31.74
C GLY A 410 -2.52 2.65 -30.57
N SER A 411 -1.89 3.35 -29.62
CA SER A 411 -1.35 2.70 -28.40
C SER A 411 -2.46 2.22 -27.47
N HIS A 412 -2.25 1.06 -26.87
CA HIS A 412 -3.14 0.42 -25.91
C HIS A 412 -2.37 0.02 -24.66
N LEU A 413 -2.97 0.22 -23.50
CA LEU A 413 -2.60 -0.47 -22.27
C LEU A 413 -3.52 -1.68 -22.14
N ALA A 414 -2.96 -2.88 -22.19
CA ALA A 414 -3.74 -4.12 -22.22
C ALA A 414 -3.37 -5.03 -21.03
N VAL A 415 -4.39 -5.66 -20.45
CA VAL A 415 -4.27 -6.67 -19.39
C VAL A 415 -4.92 -7.95 -19.87
N SER A 416 -4.25 -9.10 -19.66
CA SER A 416 -4.79 -10.42 -20.03
C SER A 416 -5.65 -11.00 -18.91
N PHE A 417 -6.69 -11.73 -19.30
CA PHE A 417 -7.52 -12.55 -18.43
C PHE A 417 -7.66 -13.93 -19.02
N LYS A 418 -7.94 -14.92 -18.20
CA LYS A 418 -8.19 -16.29 -18.67
C LYS A 418 -9.49 -16.81 -18.11
N LEU A 419 -10.33 -17.31 -19.04
CA LEU A 419 -11.54 -18.05 -18.72
C LEU A 419 -11.26 -19.55 -18.68
N ASN A 420 -11.82 -20.23 -17.70
CA ASN A 420 -11.81 -21.69 -17.60
C ASN A 420 -13.04 -22.33 -18.25
N LYS A 421 -14.03 -21.52 -18.60
CA LYS A 421 -15.28 -21.90 -19.29
C LYS A 421 -15.77 -20.72 -20.10
N LEU A 422 -16.56 -20.97 -21.14
CA LEU A 422 -17.30 -19.93 -21.87
C LEU A 422 -18.05 -19.01 -20.89
N ASP A 423 -17.97 -17.71 -21.09
CA ASP A 423 -18.62 -16.70 -20.23
C ASP A 423 -18.98 -15.45 -21.02
N THR A 424 -19.68 -14.53 -20.36
CA THR A 424 -20.13 -13.26 -20.95
C THR A 424 -19.56 -12.08 -20.18
N LEU A 425 -18.77 -11.25 -20.86
CA LEU A 425 -18.24 -9.99 -20.32
C LEU A 425 -19.23 -8.86 -20.59
N THR A 426 -19.62 -8.11 -19.56
CA THR A 426 -20.60 -7.02 -19.64
C THR A 426 -20.01 -5.67 -19.26
N ALA A 427 -19.04 -5.64 -18.36
CA ALA A 427 -18.47 -4.38 -17.83
C ALA A 427 -17.00 -4.55 -17.44
N VAL A 428 -16.32 -3.41 -17.27
CA VAL A 428 -14.96 -3.31 -16.75
C VAL A 428 -14.91 -2.25 -15.67
N ASP A 429 -14.38 -2.60 -14.53
CA ASP A 429 -14.18 -1.67 -13.42
C ASP A 429 -12.75 -1.11 -13.50
N ILE A 430 -12.61 0.22 -13.52
CA ILE A 430 -11.31 0.90 -13.68
C ILE A 430 -11.17 1.98 -12.62
N TYR A 431 -10.00 2.07 -12.02
CA TYR A 431 -9.62 3.18 -11.16
C TYR A 431 -8.76 4.20 -11.93
N PHE A 432 -9.19 5.47 -11.92
CA PHE A 432 -8.45 6.59 -12.50
C PHE A 432 -7.95 7.52 -11.39
N ASN A 433 -6.65 7.73 -11.34
CA ASN A 433 -6.04 8.65 -10.38
C ASN A 433 -6.50 10.09 -10.62
N SER A 434 -6.66 10.86 -9.54
CA SER A 434 -6.81 12.31 -9.63
C SER A 434 -5.49 12.94 -10.10
N ALA A 435 -5.59 13.98 -10.91
CA ALA A 435 -4.44 14.71 -11.42
C ALA A 435 -4.64 16.21 -11.35
N LEU A 436 -3.54 16.97 -11.42
CA LEU A 436 -3.56 18.43 -11.39
C LEU A 436 -4.54 19.01 -12.43
N ASN A 437 -5.38 19.94 -12.00
CA ASN A 437 -6.39 20.61 -12.86
C ASN A 437 -7.32 19.63 -13.58
N ASN A 438 -7.61 18.47 -13.02
CA ASN A 438 -8.41 17.40 -13.64
C ASN A 438 -7.88 16.99 -15.03
N ALA A 439 -6.56 17.05 -15.23
CA ALA A 439 -5.94 16.76 -16.53
C ALA A 439 -6.12 15.30 -16.96
N ASN A 440 -6.48 14.41 -16.02
CA ASN A 440 -6.77 13.00 -16.29
C ASN A 440 -8.19 12.74 -16.85
N LEU A 441 -9.06 13.77 -16.93
CA LEU A 441 -10.41 13.62 -17.48
C LEU A 441 -10.41 13.69 -19.03
N LYS A 442 -9.73 12.72 -19.67
CA LYS A 442 -9.59 12.62 -21.12
C LYS A 442 -10.36 11.42 -21.66
N GLN A 443 -10.97 11.59 -22.84
CA GLN A 443 -11.76 10.52 -23.45
C GLN A 443 -10.90 9.30 -23.82
N PHE A 444 -11.47 8.12 -23.59
CA PHE A 444 -10.84 6.84 -23.89
C PHE A 444 -11.85 5.84 -24.46
N TYR A 445 -11.34 4.69 -24.88
CA TYR A 445 -12.12 3.53 -25.31
C TYR A 445 -11.66 2.32 -24.54
N ILE A 446 -12.57 1.39 -24.27
CA ILE A 446 -12.25 0.02 -23.82
C ILE A 446 -12.33 -0.87 -25.06
N CYS A 447 -11.30 -1.70 -25.27
CA CYS A 447 -11.31 -2.71 -26.30
C CYS A 447 -11.14 -4.09 -25.69
N VAL A 448 -11.94 -5.04 -26.15
CA VAL A 448 -11.84 -6.46 -25.83
C VAL A 448 -11.18 -7.17 -27.02
N TRP A 449 -10.18 -8.02 -26.76
CA TRP A 449 -9.39 -8.68 -27.79
C TRP A 449 -9.40 -10.18 -27.62
N SER A 450 -9.37 -10.90 -28.75
CA SER A 450 -8.97 -12.30 -28.76
C SER A 450 -7.47 -12.43 -28.48
N SER A 451 -7.04 -13.60 -28.03
CA SER A 451 -5.62 -13.92 -27.79
C SER A 451 -5.09 -14.91 -28.80
N PHE A 452 -3.84 -14.74 -29.19
CA PHE A 452 -3.06 -15.74 -29.88
C PHE A 452 -1.60 -15.70 -29.46
N GLY A 453 -1.11 -16.83 -28.95
CA GLY A 453 0.29 -16.93 -28.49
C GLY A 453 0.63 -15.99 -27.33
N GLY A 454 -0.33 -15.68 -26.46
CA GLY A 454 -0.15 -14.76 -25.33
C GLY A 454 -0.12 -13.27 -25.71
N LEU A 455 -0.60 -12.92 -26.90
CA LEU A 455 -0.68 -11.54 -27.39
C LEU A 455 -2.09 -11.22 -27.90
N PRO A 456 -2.53 -9.93 -27.78
CA PRO A 456 -3.77 -9.48 -28.39
C PRO A 456 -3.74 -9.67 -29.93
N LEU A 457 -4.80 -10.24 -30.53
CA LEU A 457 -4.87 -10.51 -31.95
C LEU A 457 -5.90 -9.62 -32.65
N GLU A 458 -7.20 -9.83 -32.38
CA GLU A 458 -8.29 -9.10 -33.03
C GLU A 458 -9.18 -8.41 -32.00
N ILE A 459 -9.65 -7.21 -32.34
CA ILE A 459 -10.62 -6.48 -31.51
C ILE A 459 -11.99 -7.15 -31.71
N LEU A 460 -12.48 -7.80 -30.67
CA LEU A 460 -13.81 -8.39 -30.62
C LEU A 460 -14.89 -7.33 -30.35
N HIS A 461 -14.54 -6.33 -29.52
CA HIS A 461 -15.43 -5.24 -29.17
C HIS A 461 -14.63 -3.98 -28.89
N LYS A 462 -15.23 -2.81 -29.19
CA LYS A 462 -14.73 -1.49 -28.83
C LYS A 462 -15.88 -0.61 -28.44
N THR A 463 -15.82 -0.05 -27.24
CA THR A 463 -16.87 0.83 -26.71
C THR A 463 -16.99 2.13 -27.50
N GLU A 464 -18.12 2.82 -27.33
CA GLU A 464 -18.20 4.26 -27.60
C GLU A 464 -17.24 5.02 -26.69
N LYS A 465 -17.09 6.33 -26.91
CA LYS A 465 -16.22 7.17 -26.11
C LYS A 465 -16.67 7.23 -24.65
N LEU A 466 -15.76 6.91 -23.76
CA LEU A 466 -15.92 7.00 -22.32
C LEU A 466 -15.13 8.18 -21.76
N THR A 467 -15.49 8.64 -20.56
CA THR A 467 -14.76 9.67 -19.82
C THR A 467 -14.39 9.13 -18.44
N PRO A 468 -13.14 9.26 -17.98
CA PRO A 468 -12.76 8.87 -16.65
C PRO A 468 -13.61 9.57 -15.58
N ILE A 469 -13.88 8.86 -14.49
CA ILE A 469 -14.47 9.40 -13.29
C ILE A 469 -13.46 9.20 -12.17
N SER A 470 -13.10 10.30 -11.50
CA SER A 470 -12.18 10.30 -10.36
C SER A 470 -12.80 11.19 -9.29
N ASP A 471 -13.63 10.62 -8.44
CA ASP A 471 -14.41 11.34 -7.42
C ASP A 471 -14.03 10.99 -5.99
N SER A 472 -13.30 9.90 -5.79
CA SER A 472 -12.75 9.49 -4.50
C SER A 472 -11.58 8.54 -4.67
N LEU A 473 -10.82 8.39 -3.59
CA LEU A 473 -9.65 7.52 -3.50
C LEU A 473 -10.01 6.05 -3.71
N ASN A 474 -9.20 5.34 -4.50
CA ASN A 474 -9.32 3.89 -4.78
C ASN A 474 -10.75 3.43 -5.09
N ARG A 475 -11.56 4.32 -5.65
CA ARG A 475 -12.90 3.97 -6.08
C ARG A 475 -12.89 3.54 -7.53
N PHE A 476 -13.00 2.24 -7.74
CA PHE A 476 -13.26 1.68 -9.07
C PHE A 476 -14.60 2.16 -9.59
N VAL A 477 -14.61 2.53 -10.85
CA VAL A 477 -15.81 2.96 -11.58
C VAL A 477 -16.14 1.94 -12.65
N ARG A 478 -17.37 1.49 -12.65
CA ARG A 478 -17.89 0.54 -13.64
C ARG A 478 -18.19 1.22 -14.96
N PHE A 479 -17.62 0.67 -16.02
CA PHE A 479 -17.89 1.04 -17.40
C PHE A 479 -18.56 -0.14 -18.10
N GLU A 480 -19.85 0.03 -18.41
CA GLU A 480 -20.61 -0.94 -19.19
C GLU A 480 -20.12 -0.98 -20.64
N LEU A 481 -20.01 -2.15 -21.22
CA LEU A 481 -19.53 -2.32 -22.60
C LEU A 481 -20.60 -1.98 -23.66
N GLY A 482 -21.86 -1.84 -23.24
CA GLY A 482 -22.98 -1.50 -24.09
C GLY A 482 -23.61 -2.70 -24.80
N GLU A 483 -22.94 -3.84 -24.80
CA GLU A 483 -23.44 -5.13 -25.29
C GLU A 483 -22.76 -6.28 -24.50
N GLU A 484 -23.35 -7.45 -24.57
CA GLU A 484 -22.83 -8.68 -23.98
C GLU A 484 -21.78 -9.30 -24.91
N ILE A 485 -20.55 -9.45 -24.43
CA ILE A 485 -19.45 -10.05 -25.21
C ILE A 485 -19.26 -11.49 -24.78
N ILE A 486 -19.68 -12.41 -25.61
CA ILE A 486 -19.48 -13.85 -25.38
C ILE A 486 -18.02 -14.18 -25.67
N LEU A 487 -17.33 -14.76 -24.69
CA LEU A 487 -15.92 -15.14 -24.75
C LEU A 487 -15.80 -16.65 -24.52
N GLU A 488 -15.08 -17.32 -25.41
CA GLU A 488 -14.76 -18.73 -25.28
C GLU A 488 -13.75 -19.01 -24.15
N GLU A 489 -13.65 -20.27 -23.72
CA GLU A 489 -12.58 -20.72 -22.83
C GLU A 489 -11.20 -20.34 -23.42
N GLY A 490 -10.32 -19.78 -22.58
CA GLY A 490 -9.00 -19.36 -22.99
C GLY A 490 -8.64 -17.96 -22.54
N GLU A 491 -7.56 -17.44 -23.09
CA GLU A 491 -7.05 -16.11 -22.79
C GLU A 491 -7.71 -15.05 -23.69
N PHE A 492 -8.00 -13.90 -23.10
CA PHE A 492 -8.45 -12.71 -23.80
C PHE A 492 -7.80 -11.47 -23.17
N PHE A 493 -7.87 -10.32 -23.84
CA PHE A 493 -7.34 -9.09 -23.30
C PHE A 493 -8.39 -7.99 -23.22
N ILE A 494 -8.27 -7.17 -22.19
CA ILE A 494 -8.97 -5.90 -22.07
C ILE A 494 -7.94 -4.80 -22.17
N SER A 495 -8.19 -3.80 -23.03
CA SER A 495 -7.28 -2.68 -23.16
C SER A 495 -7.97 -1.33 -23.09
N ILE A 496 -7.22 -0.34 -22.62
CA ILE A 496 -7.59 1.07 -22.64
C ILE A 496 -6.83 1.73 -23.78
N GLN A 497 -7.55 2.45 -24.64
CA GLN A 497 -7.01 3.23 -25.73
C GLN A 497 -7.38 4.70 -25.54
N THR A 498 -6.39 5.58 -25.49
CA THR A 498 -6.63 7.02 -25.44
C THR A 498 -7.08 7.59 -26.78
N LYS A 499 -7.81 8.69 -26.76
CA LYS A 499 -8.17 9.42 -27.97
C LYS A 499 -7.06 10.41 -28.36
N GLY A 500 -6.38 10.15 -29.47
CA GLY A 500 -5.34 11.07 -29.98
C GLY A 500 -4.07 11.05 -29.13
N ASN A 501 -3.60 12.23 -28.73
CA ASN A 501 -2.38 12.44 -27.96
C ASN A 501 -2.66 12.74 -26.47
N ASP A 502 -3.77 12.29 -25.94
CA ASP A 502 -4.13 12.51 -24.55
C ASP A 502 -3.48 11.48 -23.63
N TYR A 503 -3.02 11.93 -22.46
CA TYR A 503 -2.45 11.11 -21.42
C TYR A 503 -3.51 10.72 -20.40
N LEU A 504 -3.49 9.49 -19.94
CA LEU A 504 -4.31 8.99 -18.82
C LEU A 504 -3.41 8.49 -17.70
N ASN A 505 -3.91 8.59 -16.50
CA ASN A 505 -3.31 8.07 -15.28
C ASN A 505 -4.28 7.06 -14.66
N ILE A 506 -3.96 5.79 -14.82
CA ILE A 506 -4.76 4.66 -14.38
C ILE A 506 -4.10 4.08 -13.14
N GLY A 507 -4.86 3.68 -12.13
CA GLY A 507 -4.33 3.04 -10.95
C GLY A 507 -3.57 1.76 -11.31
N PHE A 508 -2.45 1.55 -10.65
CA PHE A 508 -1.60 0.38 -10.79
C PHE A 508 -1.33 -0.20 -9.41
N ASP A 509 -1.79 -1.41 -9.20
CA ASP A 509 -1.53 -2.25 -8.04
C ASP A 509 -0.25 -3.06 -8.28
N ARG A 510 0.55 -3.27 -7.26
CA ARG A 510 1.89 -3.88 -7.29
C ARG A 510 1.88 -5.39 -7.05
#